data_b6fa6c911867d2f13413b1025dee82a8
#
_entry.id   b6fa6c911867d2f13413b1025dee82a8
#
_cell.length_a   1.000
_cell.length_b   1.000
_cell.length_c   1.000
_cell.angle_alpha   90.00
_cell.angle_beta   90.00
_cell.angle_gamma   90.00
#
_symmetry.space_group_name_H-M   'P 1'
#
loop_
_entity.id
_entity.type
_entity.pdbx_description
1 polymer ?
#
loop_
_entity_poly.entity_id
_entity_poly.type
_entity_poly.pdbx_seq_one_letter_code
_entity_poly.pdbx_strand_id
1 'polypeptide(L)'
;MHEFSICQHLFQLIHQHAKQRRVRRVHVAIGALAAIDQAALRFAFDVAKAAAHLADAELLIATVAAPAHCSQCGVHTTVSNLLAICSACGAPLTVAVDDTTTALQLVNIEVEPCVDTAVVVHHS
;
A
#
# COMPACT_ATOMS: atom_id res chain seq x y z
N MET A 1 3.56 -9.91 -12.78
CA MET A 1 2.75 -9.42 -13.89
C MET A 1 1.82 -8.31 -13.47
N HIS A 2 0.92 -8.64 -12.59
CA HIS A 2 -0.01 -7.62 -12.06
C HIS A 2 0.71 -6.47 -11.39
N GLU A 3 1.87 -6.73 -10.81
CA GLU A 3 2.60 -5.73 -10.05
C GLU A 3 3.06 -4.55 -10.91
N PHE A 4 3.43 -4.80 -12.17
CA PHE A 4 3.78 -3.69 -13.06
C PHE A 4 2.56 -2.83 -13.39
N SER A 5 1.41 -3.45 -13.63
CA SER A 5 0.17 -2.69 -13.87
C SER A 5 -0.23 -1.89 -12.64
N ILE A 6 -0.06 -2.47 -11.46
CA ILE A 6 -0.33 -1.79 -10.20
C ILE A 6 0.59 -0.60 -10.05
N CYS A 7 1.88 -0.74 -10.39
CA CYS A 7 2.83 0.37 -10.32
C CYS A 7 2.44 1.50 -11.27
N GLN A 8 2.01 1.17 -12.50
CA GLN A 8 1.60 2.20 -13.45
C GLN A 8 0.44 3.01 -12.90
N HIS A 9 -0.55 2.33 -12.34
CA HIS A 9 -1.68 3.01 -11.73
C HIS A 9 -1.25 3.83 -10.52
N LEU A 10 -0.37 3.28 -9.70
CA LEU A 10 0.15 3.97 -8.52
C LEU A 10 0.90 5.24 -8.92
N PHE A 11 1.73 5.18 -9.96
CA PHE A 11 2.44 6.35 -10.44
C PHE A 11 1.48 7.46 -10.87
N GLN A 12 0.38 7.11 -11.53
CA GLN A 12 -0.62 8.08 -11.92
C GLN A 12 -1.23 8.77 -10.69
N LEU A 13 -1.58 7.99 -9.67
CA LEU A 13 -2.13 8.55 -8.43
C LEU A 13 -1.12 9.45 -7.73
N ILE A 14 0.14 9.04 -7.68
CA ILE A 14 1.18 9.83 -7.05
C ILE A 14 1.31 11.17 -7.74
N HIS A 15 1.34 11.18 -9.07
CA HIS A 15 1.50 12.43 -9.81
C HIS A 15 0.29 13.35 -9.65
N GLN A 16 -0.90 12.79 -9.54
CA GLN A 16 -2.09 13.59 -9.29
C GLN A 16 -2.02 14.33 -7.96
N HIS A 17 -1.41 13.70 -6.96
CA HIS A 17 -1.33 14.28 -5.62
C HIS A 17 -0.07 15.12 -5.40
N ALA A 18 1.03 14.76 -6.06
CA ALA A 18 2.31 15.45 -5.88
C ALA A 18 2.33 16.82 -6.55
N LYS A 19 1.63 16.98 -7.66
CA LYS A 19 1.52 18.24 -8.38
C LYS A 19 2.90 18.83 -8.70
N GLN A 20 3.75 17.99 -9.29
CA GLN A 20 5.11 18.35 -9.75
C GLN A 20 6.12 18.58 -8.62
N ARG A 21 5.75 18.33 -7.36
CA ARG A 21 6.73 18.35 -6.28
C ARG A 21 7.56 17.07 -6.32
N ARG A 22 8.78 17.16 -5.81
CA ARG A 22 9.60 15.97 -5.69
C ARG A 22 9.06 15.07 -4.59
N VAL A 23 8.82 13.82 -4.93
CA VAL A 23 8.31 12.84 -3.99
C VAL A 23 9.47 12.14 -3.32
N ARG A 24 9.47 12.10 -1.99
CA ARG A 24 10.51 11.45 -1.21
C ARG A 24 10.09 10.08 -0.71
N ARG A 25 8.85 9.93 -0.30
CA ARG A 25 8.34 8.66 0.20
C ARG A 25 6.91 8.47 -0.25
N VAL A 26 6.59 7.22 -0.53
CA VAL A 26 5.24 6.81 -0.94
C VAL A 26 4.79 5.74 0.05
N HIS A 27 3.74 6.02 0.79
CA HIS A 27 3.19 5.10 1.78
C HIS A 27 1.97 4.41 1.20
N VAL A 28 2.05 3.08 1.10
CA VAL A 28 0.92 2.27 0.63
C VAL A 28 0.54 1.27 1.69
N ALA A 29 -0.74 0.90 1.69
CA ALA A 29 -1.25 -0.18 2.53
C ALA A 29 -1.78 -1.27 1.62
N ILE A 30 -1.37 -2.50 1.88
CA ILE A 30 -1.84 -3.66 1.11
C ILE A 30 -2.62 -4.54 2.05
N GLY A 31 -3.87 -4.81 1.71
CA GLY A 31 -4.70 -5.72 2.49
C GLY A 31 -4.12 -7.13 2.48
N ALA A 32 -4.21 -7.81 3.61
CA ALA A 32 -3.61 -9.14 3.75
C ALA A 32 -4.19 -10.16 2.77
N LEU A 33 -5.41 -9.93 2.29
CA LEU A 33 -6.08 -10.83 1.35
C LEU A 33 -5.88 -10.41 -0.10
N ALA A 34 -5.13 -9.35 -0.36
CA ALA A 34 -4.82 -8.94 -1.73
C ALA A 34 -3.84 -9.93 -2.36
N ALA A 35 -4.08 -10.28 -3.60
CA ALA A 35 -3.19 -11.20 -4.31
C ALA A 35 -2.03 -10.42 -4.93
N ILE A 36 -1.24 -9.76 -4.09
CA ILE A 36 -0.12 -8.93 -4.50
C ILE A 36 1.14 -9.44 -3.83
N ASP A 37 2.14 -9.79 -4.65
CA ASP A 37 3.45 -10.16 -4.15
C ASP A 37 4.21 -8.86 -3.84
N GLN A 38 4.46 -8.61 -2.55
CA GLN A 38 5.09 -7.37 -2.12
C GLN A 38 6.52 -7.23 -2.65
N ALA A 39 7.26 -8.32 -2.72
CA ALA A 39 8.62 -8.27 -3.24
C ALA A 39 8.62 -7.91 -4.72
N ALA A 40 7.69 -8.48 -5.49
CA ALA A 40 7.55 -8.17 -6.91
C ALA A 40 7.09 -6.73 -7.11
N LEU A 41 6.20 -6.23 -6.27
CA LEU A 41 5.74 -4.85 -6.34
C LEU A 41 6.89 -3.88 -6.08
N ARG A 42 7.68 -4.16 -5.04
CA ARG A 42 8.83 -3.32 -4.70
C ARG A 42 9.86 -3.31 -5.84
N PHE A 43 10.12 -4.47 -6.41
CA PHE A 43 11.03 -4.57 -7.54
C PHE A 43 10.52 -3.78 -8.74
N ALA A 44 9.23 -3.94 -9.08
CA ALA A 44 8.63 -3.22 -10.20
C ALA A 44 8.70 -1.71 -9.96
N PHE A 45 8.43 -1.27 -8.74
CA PHE A 45 8.52 0.14 -8.40
C PHE A 45 9.94 0.67 -8.60
N ASP A 46 10.93 -0.05 -8.06
CA ASP A 46 12.33 0.38 -8.15
C ASP A 46 12.83 0.42 -9.59
N VAL A 47 12.39 -0.52 -10.41
CA VAL A 47 12.79 -0.56 -11.83
C VAL A 47 12.19 0.59 -12.61
N ALA A 48 10.92 0.92 -12.34
CA ALA A 48 10.16 1.86 -13.19
C ALA A 48 10.15 3.29 -12.67
N LYS A 49 10.57 3.53 -11.43
CA LYS A 49 10.37 4.84 -10.80
C LYS A 49 11.14 5.97 -11.48
N ALA A 50 12.33 5.69 -12.00
CA ALA A 50 13.11 6.73 -12.67
C ALA A 50 12.41 7.22 -13.93
N ALA A 51 11.85 6.30 -14.73
CA ALA A 51 11.11 6.67 -15.93
C ALA A 51 9.81 7.40 -15.59
N ALA A 52 9.30 7.20 -14.38
CA ALA A 52 8.08 7.88 -13.92
C ALA A 52 8.40 9.20 -13.18
N HIS A 53 9.64 9.66 -13.23
CA HIS A 53 10.10 10.89 -12.56
C HIS A 53 9.98 10.80 -11.04
N LEU A 54 10.19 9.60 -10.50
CA LEU A 54 10.14 9.33 -9.06
C LEU A 54 11.43 8.68 -8.58
N ALA A 55 12.56 9.04 -9.20
CA ALA A 55 13.83 8.35 -8.94
C ALA A 55 14.26 8.41 -7.47
N ASP A 56 13.90 9.48 -6.77
CA ASP A 56 14.27 9.65 -5.36
C ASP A 56 13.23 9.10 -4.39
N ALA A 57 12.15 8.54 -4.90
CA ALA A 57 11.05 8.08 -4.05
C ALA A 57 11.35 6.71 -3.45
N GLU A 58 11.02 6.57 -2.18
CA GLU A 58 11.09 5.30 -1.46
C GLU A 58 9.69 4.78 -1.25
N LEU A 59 9.47 3.50 -1.54
CA LEU A 59 8.17 2.86 -1.35
C LEU A 59 8.13 2.18 0.01
N LEU A 60 7.17 2.56 0.83
CA LEU A 60 6.98 2.00 2.16
C LEU A 60 5.64 1.27 2.17
N ILE A 61 5.69 -0.03 2.44
CA ILE A 61 4.53 -0.91 2.36
C ILE A 61 4.12 -1.35 3.76
N ALA A 62 2.87 -1.11 4.12
CA ALA A 62 2.28 -1.66 5.32
C ALA A 62 1.25 -2.71 4.93
N THR A 63 1.20 -3.81 5.67
CA THR A 63 0.20 -4.84 5.46
C THR A 63 -0.94 -4.65 6.44
N VAL A 64 -2.17 -4.69 5.95
CA VAL A 64 -3.35 -4.54 6.78
C VAL A 64 -3.95 -5.92 7.02
N ALA A 65 -3.85 -6.42 8.25
CA ALA A 65 -4.40 -7.72 8.60
C ALA A 65 -5.93 -7.68 8.56
N ALA A 66 -6.54 -8.81 8.24
CA ALA A 66 -7.99 -8.90 8.12
C ALA A 66 -8.60 -9.28 9.47
N PRO A 67 -9.66 -8.58 9.89
CA PRO A 67 -10.39 -9.01 11.09
C PRO A 67 -11.04 -10.37 10.87
N ALA A 68 -11.08 -11.17 11.91
CA ALA A 68 -11.66 -12.50 11.85
C ALA A 68 -12.29 -12.86 13.18
N HIS A 69 -13.23 -13.80 13.16
CA HIS A 69 -13.82 -14.31 14.40
C HIS A 69 -14.09 -15.79 14.27
N CYS A 70 -14.14 -16.46 15.42
CA CYS A 70 -14.48 -17.88 15.48
C CYS A 70 -15.95 -18.01 15.82
N SER A 71 -16.72 -18.64 14.94
CA SER A 71 -18.14 -18.86 15.20
C SER A 71 -18.40 -19.94 16.26
N GLN A 72 -17.36 -20.73 16.58
CA GLN A 72 -17.50 -21.79 17.57
C GLN A 72 -17.27 -21.27 19.01
N CYS A 73 -16.24 -20.48 19.22
CA CYS A 73 -15.89 -20.02 20.56
C CYS A 73 -15.96 -18.50 20.73
N GLY A 74 -16.27 -17.75 19.68
CA GLY A 74 -16.49 -16.31 19.79
C GLY A 74 -15.24 -15.46 19.87
N VAL A 75 -14.06 -16.03 19.70
CA VAL A 75 -12.82 -15.27 19.75
C VAL A 75 -12.72 -14.35 18.54
N HIS A 76 -12.28 -13.11 18.78
CA HIS A 76 -11.98 -12.14 17.72
C HIS A 76 -10.47 -11.98 17.60
N THR A 77 -9.96 -11.94 16.35
CA THR A 77 -8.54 -11.83 16.10
C THR A 77 -8.32 -11.18 14.72
N THR A 78 -7.06 -11.13 14.28
CA THR A 78 -6.72 -10.69 12.93
C THR A 78 -5.90 -11.78 12.27
N VAL A 79 -6.05 -11.91 10.95
CA VAL A 79 -5.38 -12.97 10.19
C VAL A 79 -4.79 -12.42 8.90
N SER A 80 -3.86 -13.19 8.33
CA SER A 80 -3.17 -12.83 7.09
C SER A 80 -3.61 -13.65 5.88
N ASN A 81 -4.52 -14.58 6.07
CA ASN A 81 -5.03 -15.38 4.95
C ASN A 81 -6.39 -15.97 5.29
N LEU A 82 -7.07 -16.48 4.27
CA LEU A 82 -8.42 -17.01 4.41
C LEU A 82 -8.47 -18.42 5.03
N LEU A 83 -7.32 -19.08 5.12
CA LEU A 83 -7.25 -20.46 5.62
C LEU A 83 -6.89 -20.54 7.09
N ALA A 84 -6.83 -19.40 7.78
CA ALA A 84 -6.48 -19.35 9.19
C ALA A 84 -7.50 -20.10 10.04
N ILE A 85 -7.02 -20.73 11.09
CA ILE A 85 -7.87 -21.45 12.03
C ILE A 85 -7.76 -20.83 13.41
N CYS A 86 -8.76 -21.06 14.24
CA CYS A 86 -8.79 -20.54 15.59
C CYS A 86 -7.72 -21.22 16.44
N SER A 87 -6.85 -20.42 17.08
CA SER A 87 -5.80 -20.96 17.92
C SER A 87 -6.35 -21.56 19.22
N ALA A 88 -7.58 -21.21 19.61
CA ALA A 88 -8.17 -21.72 20.82
C ALA A 88 -8.88 -23.06 20.62
N CYS A 89 -9.58 -23.26 19.49
CA CYS A 89 -10.37 -24.47 19.29
C CYS A 89 -10.10 -25.19 17.97
N GLY A 90 -9.29 -24.60 17.09
CA GLY A 90 -8.94 -25.23 15.81
C GLY A 90 -9.98 -25.15 14.72
N ALA A 91 -11.11 -24.49 14.98
CA ALA A 91 -12.15 -24.34 13.96
C ALA A 91 -11.73 -23.29 12.91
N PRO A 92 -12.24 -23.39 11.68
CA PRO A 92 -11.98 -22.35 10.70
C PRO A 92 -12.54 -21.00 11.17
N LEU A 93 -11.80 -19.92 10.86
CA LEU A 93 -12.21 -18.57 11.21
C LEU A 93 -13.03 -17.96 10.10
N THR A 94 -14.00 -17.12 10.46
CA THR A 94 -14.71 -16.28 9.50
C THR A 94 -13.95 -14.99 9.34
N VAL A 95 -13.50 -14.68 8.12
CA VAL A 95 -12.61 -13.56 7.84
C VAL A 95 -13.40 -12.45 7.16
N ALA A 96 -13.22 -11.22 7.65
CA ALA A 96 -13.85 -10.06 7.03
C ALA A 96 -13.13 -9.73 5.72
N VAL A 97 -13.92 -9.59 4.64
CA VAL A 97 -13.40 -9.30 3.31
C VAL A 97 -14.03 -7.99 2.84
N ASP A 98 -13.19 -6.97 2.64
CA ASP A 98 -13.63 -5.67 2.16
C ASP A 98 -12.47 -5.00 1.41
N ASP A 99 -12.67 -3.75 0.98
CA ASP A 99 -11.68 -3.07 0.17
C ASP A 99 -10.35 -2.88 0.92
N THR A 100 -10.39 -2.72 2.23
CA THR A 100 -9.15 -2.52 3.00
C THR A 100 -8.36 -3.81 3.14
N THR A 101 -8.99 -4.96 3.03
CA THR A 101 -8.33 -6.25 3.17
C THR A 101 -7.94 -6.87 1.84
N THR A 102 -8.50 -6.39 0.72
CA THR A 102 -8.31 -7.02 -0.59
C THR A 102 -7.61 -6.14 -1.61
N ALA A 103 -7.27 -4.90 -1.25
CA ALA A 103 -6.73 -3.95 -2.23
C ALA A 103 -5.46 -3.28 -1.74
N LEU A 104 -4.77 -2.64 -2.67
CA LEU A 104 -3.68 -1.73 -2.36
C LEU A 104 -4.25 -0.32 -2.33
N GLN A 105 -3.86 0.44 -1.32
CA GLN A 105 -4.30 1.83 -1.18
C GLN A 105 -3.09 2.74 -1.03
N LEU A 106 -3.11 3.88 -1.71
CA LEU A 106 -2.14 4.94 -1.49
C LEU A 106 -2.57 5.70 -0.24
N VAL A 107 -1.78 5.59 0.82
CA VAL A 107 -2.11 6.21 2.10
C VAL A 107 -1.73 7.69 2.10
N ASN A 108 -0.47 7.97 1.79
CA ASN A 108 0.00 9.34 1.64
C ASN A 108 1.34 9.34 0.91
N ILE A 109 1.76 10.53 0.52
CA ILE A 109 3.08 10.76 -0.05
C ILE A 109 3.76 11.85 0.73
N GLU A 110 5.09 11.75 0.84
CA GLU A 110 5.90 12.81 1.43
C GLU A 110 6.65 13.49 0.30
N VAL A 111 6.44 14.78 0.18
CA VAL A 111 7.06 15.58 -0.88
C VAL A 111 8.00 16.58 -0.27
N GLU A 112 9.00 16.99 -1.04
CA GLU A 112 9.89 18.06 -0.59
C GLU A 112 9.13 19.38 -0.58
N PRO A 113 9.36 20.24 0.38
CA PRO A 113 8.76 21.57 0.34
C PRO A 113 9.16 22.27 -0.94
N CYS A 114 8.24 23.03 -1.52
CA CYS A 114 8.52 23.84 -2.69
C CYS A 114 9.39 25.01 -2.23
N VAL A 115 10.58 25.04 -2.63
CA VAL A 115 11.56 25.99 -2.15
C VAL A 115 11.49 27.23 -2.98
N ASP A 116 11.38 26.59 -3.12
CA ASP A 116 11.42 27.19 -3.82
C ASP A 116 11.27 27.87 -4.05
N THR A 117 10.96 27.70 -3.98
CA THR A 117 10.75 28.16 -4.09
C THR A 117 10.89 28.78 -4.23
N ALA A 118 11.03 28.78 -4.21
CA ALA A 118 11.20 29.33 -4.25
C ALA A 118 11.19 29.77 -4.52
N VAL A 119 11.09 29.66 -4.42
CA VAL A 119 11.07 30.13 -4.54
C VAL A 119 10.72 30.65 -4.66
N VAL A 120 10.54 30.68 -4.51
CA VAL A 120 10.19 31.19 -4.42
C VAL A 120 9.67 31.68 -4.49
N VAL A 121 9.52 31.78 -4.43
CA VAL A 121 9.04 32.23 -4.29
C VAL A 121 8.20 32.46 -4.40
N HIS A 122 7.89 32.29 -4.23
CA HIS A 122 7.08 32.44 -4.05
C HIS A 122 6.27 32.35 -4.00
N HIS A 123 6.21 32.07 -3.75
CA HIS A 123 5.57 31.93 -3.39
C HIS A 123 5.05 31.88 -3.42
N SER A 124 5.06 31.68 -3.44
CA SER A 124 4.71 31.61 -3.24
C SER A 124 4.39 31.54 -3.26
#